data_d5bfd429f3b96ee9ef8e44835f27c294
#
_entry.id   d5bfd429f3b96ee9ef8e44835f27c294
#
_cell.length_a   1.000
_cell.length_b   1.000
_cell.length_c   1.000
_cell.angle_alpha   90.00
_cell.angle_beta   90.00
_cell.angle_gamma   90.00
#
_symmetry.space_group_name_H-M   'P 1'
#
loop_
_entity.id
_entity.type
_entity.pdbx_description
1 polymer ?
#
loop_
_entity_poly.entity_id
_entity_poly.type
_entity_poly.pdbx_seq_one_letter_code
_entity_poly.pdbx_strand_id
1 'polypeptide(L)'
;MSDELNHECGIAALYWLDEPQGPSGPAEKAVVDGDVAPLMPGMLLDLQNRGQLAAGMSSYNKSRVQRLATCKGVGTVTEAFRMSRPAKFAQMLSECAGDACIGHVRYATCGADDERFAQPFERYHGRLWKWFCFAFNGNLANYGSLRDRILARQDYHFALNADTEVIMHSLAYRLRGDRAA
;
A
#
# COMPACT_ATOMS: atom_id res chain seq x y z
N MET A 1 29.57 -3.80 20.88
CA MET A 1 28.42 -3.00 20.37
C MET A 1 27.78 -3.88 19.30
N SER A 2 26.70 -4.56 19.64
CA SER A 2 25.94 -5.33 18.68
C SER A 2 25.22 -4.32 17.77
N ASP A 3 25.54 -4.31 16.48
CA ASP A 3 24.68 -3.72 15.46
C ASP A 3 23.37 -4.53 15.47
N GLU A 4 22.44 -4.14 16.33
CA GLU A 4 21.06 -4.56 16.19
C GLU A 4 20.56 -3.93 14.89
N LEU A 5 20.47 -4.74 13.84
CA LEU A 5 19.78 -4.40 12.63
C LEU A 5 18.35 -4.04 13.03
N ASN A 6 18.06 -2.73 13.15
CA ASN A 6 16.71 -2.23 13.32
C ASN A 6 15.95 -2.56 12.04
N HIS A 7 15.26 -3.72 12.05
CA HIS A 7 14.37 -4.11 10.98
C HIS A 7 13.16 -3.17 11.00
N GLU A 8 13.04 -2.37 9.99
CA GLU A 8 11.93 -1.43 9.81
C GLU A 8 11.22 -1.75 8.49
N CYS A 9 9.91 -1.51 8.44
CA CYS A 9 9.16 -1.62 7.19
C CYS A 9 9.78 -0.76 6.08
N GLY A 10 9.54 -1.12 4.82
CA GLY A 10 9.90 -0.32 3.65
C GLY A 10 8.64 0.15 2.91
N ILE A 11 8.67 1.38 2.39
CA ILE A 11 7.62 1.94 1.54
C ILE A 11 8.23 2.43 0.23
N ALA A 12 7.54 2.15 -0.87
CA ALA A 12 7.84 2.69 -2.19
C ALA A 12 6.59 3.37 -2.77
N ALA A 13 6.77 4.39 -3.61
CA ALA A 13 5.69 5.04 -4.33
C ALA A 13 6.15 5.41 -5.75
N LEU A 14 5.24 5.24 -6.69
CA LEU A 14 5.42 5.57 -8.09
C LEU A 14 4.23 6.37 -8.59
N TYR A 15 4.49 7.35 -9.42
CA TYR A 15 3.48 8.11 -10.14
C TYR A 15 3.98 8.39 -11.56
N TRP A 16 3.15 8.13 -12.57
CA TRP A 16 3.44 8.45 -13.96
C TRP A 16 3.12 9.92 -14.23
N LEU A 17 4.09 10.65 -14.78
CA LEU A 17 3.89 12.02 -15.25
C LEU A 17 3.56 12.00 -16.75
N ASP A 18 2.46 12.63 -17.15
CA ASP A 18 1.88 12.57 -18.51
C ASP A 18 2.76 13.24 -19.60
N GLU A 19 3.86 13.92 -19.25
CA GLU A 19 4.79 14.52 -20.24
C GLU A 19 6.23 14.04 -20.03
N PRO A 20 6.78 13.17 -20.88
CA PRO A 20 8.20 12.88 -20.88
C PRO A 20 8.98 14.10 -21.40
N GLN A 21 9.58 14.84 -20.49
CA GLN A 21 10.50 15.94 -20.83
C GLN A 21 11.93 15.38 -20.95
N GLY A 22 12.32 14.89 -22.12
CA GLY A 22 13.70 14.50 -22.36
C GLY A 22 13.90 13.15 -23.09
N PRO A 23 15.16 12.75 -23.37
CA PRO A 23 15.44 11.47 -24.02
C PRO A 23 15.06 10.29 -23.14
N SER A 24 14.33 9.36 -23.73
CA SER A 24 13.83 8.13 -23.07
C SER A 24 14.96 7.33 -22.45
N GLY A 25 14.95 7.21 -21.11
CA GLY A 25 15.90 6.37 -20.38
C GLY A 25 15.51 4.88 -20.41
N PRO A 26 16.42 3.99 -19.94
CA PRO A 26 16.12 2.54 -19.88
C PRO A 26 14.88 2.18 -19.06
N ALA A 27 14.53 3.00 -18.05
CA ALA A 27 13.34 2.81 -17.21
C ALA A 27 12.03 3.07 -17.99
N GLU A 28 12.03 4.01 -18.96
CA GLU A 28 10.83 4.30 -19.77
C GLU A 28 10.45 3.15 -20.71
N LYS A 29 11.42 2.33 -21.14
CA LYS A 29 11.12 1.14 -21.95
C LYS A 29 10.40 0.03 -21.17
N ALA A 30 10.46 0.06 -19.84
CA ALA A 30 9.79 -0.91 -18.97
C ALA A 30 8.33 -0.52 -18.66
N VAL A 31 7.95 0.73 -18.93
CA VAL A 31 6.61 1.27 -18.68
C VAL A 31 5.90 1.47 -20.01
N VAL A 32 4.89 0.66 -20.26
CA VAL A 32 4.03 0.76 -21.45
C VAL A 32 2.76 1.50 -21.05
N ASP A 33 2.42 2.55 -21.80
CA ASP A 33 1.16 3.29 -21.68
C ASP A 33 0.87 3.89 -20.26
N GLY A 34 1.90 4.34 -19.55
CA GLY A 34 1.75 4.96 -18.25
C GLY A 34 1.46 3.99 -17.09
N ASP A 35 1.63 2.68 -17.29
CA ASP A 35 1.47 1.68 -16.24
C ASP A 35 2.73 1.54 -15.38
N VAL A 36 2.66 1.95 -14.12
CA VAL A 36 3.79 1.86 -13.17
C VAL A 36 3.81 0.55 -12.37
N ALA A 37 2.75 -0.26 -12.41
CA ALA A 37 2.66 -1.47 -11.62
C ALA A 37 3.80 -2.48 -11.86
N PRO A 38 4.31 -2.68 -13.09
CA PRO A 38 5.42 -3.60 -13.33
C PRO A 38 6.74 -3.23 -12.64
N LEU A 39 6.94 -1.97 -12.27
CA LEU A 39 8.15 -1.50 -11.59
C LEU A 39 8.12 -1.75 -10.07
N MET A 40 6.94 -1.76 -9.47
CA MET A 40 6.78 -1.83 -8.02
C MET A 40 7.40 -3.09 -7.39
N PRO A 41 7.24 -4.31 -7.93
CA PRO A 41 7.86 -5.50 -7.34
C PRO A 41 9.38 -5.41 -7.28
N GLY A 42 10.04 -4.84 -8.30
CA GLY A 42 11.49 -4.61 -8.31
C GLY A 42 11.93 -3.69 -7.18
N MET A 43 11.24 -2.54 -7.01
CA MET A 43 11.51 -1.61 -5.92
C MET A 43 11.31 -2.24 -4.53
N LEU A 44 10.31 -3.09 -4.37
CA LEU A 44 10.06 -3.78 -3.11
C LEU A 44 11.09 -4.88 -2.83
N LEU A 45 11.63 -5.53 -3.86
CA LEU A 45 12.75 -6.46 -3.70
C LEU A 45 14.00 -5.74 -3.17
N ASP A 46 14.29 -4.53 -3.66
CA ASP A 46 15.41 -3.70 -3.17
C ASP A 46 15.21 -3.27 -1.69
N LEU A 47 13.96 -3.18 -1.25
CA LEU A 47 13.59 -2.85 0.13
C LEU A 47 13.38 -4.08 1.02
N GLN A 48 13.49 -5.31 0.49
CA GLN A 48 13.07 -6.52 1.21
C GLN A 48 13.91 -6.82 2.46
N ASN A 49 15.16 -6.34 2.53
CA ASN A 49 15.99 -6.43 3.73
C ASN A 49 15.37 -5.71 4.94
N ARG A 50 14.45 -4.78 4.74
CA ARG A 50 13.72 -4.06 5.78
C ARG A 50 12.49 -4.83 6.29
N GLY A 51 11.90 -5.73 5.49
CA GLY A 51 10.72 -6.50 5.89
C GLY A 51 10.49 -7.72 5.01
N GLN A 52 10.32 -8.89 5.64
CA GLN A 52 10.17 -10.17 4.95
C GLN A 52 8.92 -10.96 5.37
N LEU A 53 8.04 -10.36 6.17
CA LEU A 53 6.86 -11.06 6.72
C LEU A 53 5.60 -10.85 5.91
N ALA A 54 5.52 -9.78 5.17
CA ALA A 54 4.47 -9.54 4.19
C ALA A 54 4.92 -8.49 3.19
N ALA A 55 4.36 -8.53 2.00
CA ALA A 55 4.51 -7.50 0.99
C ALA A 55 3.17 -7.21 0.33
N GLY A 56 3.03 -6.00 -0.22
CA GLY A 56 1.85 -5.64 -0.97
C GLY A 56 2.03 -4.35 -1.76
N MET A 57 1.16 -4.17 -2.73
CA MET A 57 1.05 -2.94 -3.49
C MET A 57 -0.40 -2.58 -3.75
N SER A 58 -0.69 -1.30 -3.86
CA SER A 58 -1.97 -0.75 -4.32
C SER A 58 -1.72 0.22 -5.45
N SER A 59 -2.44 0.05 -6.55
CA SER A 59 -2.40 0.94 -7.69
C SER A 59 -3.67 1.78 -7.80
N TYR A 60 -3.55 2.92 -8.45
CA TYR A 60 -4.64 3.76 -8.87
C TYR A 60 -4.71 3.82 -10.40
N ASN A 61 -5.91 3.67 -10.96
CA ASN A 61 -6.15 3.77 -12.39
C ASN A 61 -7.41 4.60 -12.64
N LYS A 62 -7.21 5.80 -13.17
CA LYS A 62 -8.30 6.76 -13.46
C LYS A 62 -9.32 6.27 -14.48
N SER A 63 -8.91 5.34 -15.35
CA SER A 63 -9.74 4.82 -16.44
C SER A 63 -10.63 3.65 -16.03
N ARG A 64 -10.44 3.09 -14.84
CA ARG A 64 -11.23 1.95 -14.33
C ARG A 64 -12.40 2.42 -13.47
N VAL A 65 -13.49 1.65 -13.47
CA VAL A 65 -14.60 1.83 -12.51
C VAL A 65 -14.10 1.59 -11.10
N GLN A 66 -13.41 0.46 -10.87
CA GLN A 66 -12.69 0.14 -9.65
C GLN A 66 -11.29 0.77 -9.74
N ARG A 67 -11.15 2.00 -9.24
CA ARG A 67 -9.94 2.81 -9.40
C ARG A 67 -8.76 2.34 -8.58
N LEU A 68 -9.00 1.65 -7.47
CA LEU A 68 -7.96 1.06 -6.63
C LEU A 68 -7.90 -0.45 -6.86
N ALA A 69 -6.71 -1.00 -6.99
CA ALA A 69 -6.46 -2.43 -7.04
C ALA A 69 -5.30 -2.76 -6.10
N THR A 70 -5.53 -3.66 -5.17
CA THR A 70 -4.54 -4.06 -4.15
C THR A 70 -4.22 -5.54 -4.28
N CYS A 71 -2.92 -5.84 -4.35
CA CYS A 71 -2.39 -7.19 -4.22
C CYS A 71 -1.43 -7.22 -3.05
N LYS A 72 -1.62 -8.16 -2.13
CA LYS A 72 -0.77 -8.33 -0.95
C LYS A 72 -0.80 -9.77 -0.47
N GLY A 73 0.19 -10.13 0.33
CA GLY A 73 0.28 -11.47 0.92
C GLY A 73 1.35 -11.54 1.99
N VAL A 74 1.33 -12.62 2.76
CA VAL A 74 2.37 -12.95 3.72
C VAL A 74 3.60 -13.50 3.01
N GLY A 75 4.77 -13.38 3.65
CA GLY A 75 6.07 -13.82 3.13
C GLY A 75 6.84 -12.72 2.41
N THR A 76 7.89 -13.14 1.72
CA THR A 76 8.74 -12.28 0.91
C THR A 76 7.99 -11.68 -0.28
N VAL A 77 8.57 -10.66 -0.92
CA VAL A 77 8.01 -10.05 -2.15
C VAL A 77 7.76 -11.11 -3.22
N THR A 78 8.70 -12.04 -3.38
CA THR A 78 8.58 -13.15 -4.35
C THR A 78 7.40 -14.06 -4.07
N GLU A 79 7.13 -14.35 -2.79
CA GLU A 79 6.01 -15.20 -2.36
C GLU A 79 4.68 -14.46 -2.45
N ALA A 80 4.60 -13.26 -1.87
CA ALA A 80 3.39 -12.43 -1.85
C ALA A 80 2.86 -12.16 -3.27
N PHE A 81 3.75 -11.86 -4.22
CA PHE A 81 3.38 -11.59 -5.61
C PHE A 81 3.45 -12.81 -6.53
N ARG A 82 3.76 -13.99 -5.97
CA ARG A 82 3.82 -15.25 -6.73
C ARG A 82 4.76 -15.19 -7.93
N MET A 83 5.90 -14.51 -7.79
CA MET A 83 6.83 -14.24 -8.90
C MET A 83 7.45 -15.51 -9.49
N SER A 84 7.53 -16.60 -8.72
CA SER A 84 7.95 -17.94 -9.21
C SER A 84 6.95 -18.58 -10.17
N ARG A 85 5.76 -18.00 -10.38
CA ARG A 85 4.70 -18.50 -11.27
C ARG A 85 4.37 -17.45 -12.32
N PRO A 86 5.07 -17.42 -13.49
CA PRO A 86 5.01 -16.32 -14.46
C PRO A 86 3.58 -15.91 -14.87
N ALA A 87 2.70 -16.89 -15.14
CA ALA A 87 1.32 -16.59 -15.53
C ALA A 87 0.51 -15.89 -14.43
N LYS A 88 0.68 -16.31 -13.15
CA LYS A 88 -0.01 -15.69 -12.02
C LYS A 88 0.56 -14.32 -11.70
N PHE A 89 1.86 -14.15 -11.85
CA PHE A 89 2.53 -12.86 -11.70
C PHE A 89 2.07 -11.86 -12.76
N ALA A 90 2.04 -12.27 -14.04
CA ALA A 90 1.55 -11.44 -15.13
C ALA A 90 0.07 -11.04 -14.95
N GLN A 91 -0.78 -11.98 -14.52
CA GLN A 91 -2.17 -11.70 -14.22
C GLN A 91 -2.30 -10.65 -13.11
N MET A 92 -1.57 -10.80 -12.01
CA MET A 92 -1.56 -9.87 -10.88
C MET A 92 -1.12 -8.46 -11.33
N LEU A 93 -0.06 -8.36 -12.14
CA LEU A 93 0.38 -7.06 -12.68
C LEU A 93 -0.71 -6.42 -13.56
N SER A 94 -1.37 -7.20 -14.41
CA SER A 94 -2.49 -6.70 -15.22
C SER A 94 -3.67 -6.23 -14.37
N GLU A 95 -3.99 -6.92 -13.29
CA GLU A 95 -5.05 -6.51 -12.34
C GLU A 95 -4.68 -5.23 -11.60
N CYS A 96 -3.40 -5.02 -11.32
CA CYS A 96 -2.86 -3.84 -10.65
C CYS A 96 -2.37 -2.75 -11.60
N ALA A 97 -2.60 -2.84 -12.93
CA ALA A 97 -2.16 -1.82 -13.86
C ALA A 97 -2.74 -0.44 -13.52
N GLY A 98 -1.88 0.60 -13.47
CA GLY A 98 -2.29 1.95 -13.12
C GLY A 98 -1.20 2.99 -13.24
N ASP A 99 -1.59 4.27 -13.21
CA ASP A 99 -0.73 5.43 -13.35
C ASP A 99 -0.10 5.91 -12.02
N ALA A 100 -0.53 5.34 -10.90
CA ALA A 100 0.09 5.53 -9.60
C ALA A 100 0.09 4.22 -8.81
N CYS A 101 1.12 3.99 -8.01
CA CYS A 101 1.24 2.80 -7.18
C CYS A 101 1.99 3.11 -5.89
N ILE A 102 1.54 2.55 -4.77
CA ILE A 102 2.28 2.49 -3.52
C ILE A 102 2.54 1.05 -3.15
N GLY A 103 3.70 0.78 -2.58
CA GLY A 103 4.10 -0.56 -2.15
C GLY A 103 4.66 -0.55 -0.72
N HIS A 104 4.60 -1.70 -0.07
CA HIS A 104 5.05 -1.88 1.30
C HIS A 104 5.67 -3.27 1.49
N VAL A 105 6.79 -3.32 2.21
CA VAL A 105 7.34 -4.54 2.80
C VAL A 105 7.26 -4.44 4.32
N ARG A 106 6.69 -5.48 4.95
CA ARG A 106 6.40 -5.47 6.38
C ARG A 106 7.46 -6.22 7.17
N TYR A 107 8.02 -5.54 8.15
CA TYR A 107 8.60 -6.14 9.34
C TYR A 107 7.54 -6.10 10.45
N ALA A 108 7.36 -7.17 11.20
CA ALA A 108 6.34 -7.19 12.24
C ALA A 108 6.93 -7.54 13.61
N THR A 109 6.52 -6.78 14.60
CA THR A 109 6.68 -7.10 16.01
C THR A 109 5.51 -7.92 16.57
N CYS A 110 4.36 -7.90 15.87
CA CYS A 110 3.17 -8.68 16.22
C CYS A 110 2.37 -9.06 14.95
N GLY A 111 1.56 -10.13 15.01
CA GLY A 111 0.69 -10.57 13.92
C GLY A 111 1.48 -11.00 12.67
N ALA A 112 2.57 -11.75 12.83
CA ALA A 112 3.51 -12.08 11.76
C ALA A 112 2.84 -12.80 10.57
N ASP A 113 1.94 -13.75 10.83
CA ASP A 113 1.37 -14.66 9.84
C ASP A 113 -0.05 -14.26 9.40
N ASP A 114 -0.49 -13.05 9.73
CA ASP A 114 -1.85 -12.60 9.41
C ASP A 114 -1.84 -11.58 8.27
N GLU A 115 -2.35 -12.00 7.11
CA GLU A 115 -2.47 -11.17 5.90
C GLU A 115 -3.27 -9.89 6.13
N ARG A 116 -4.17 -9.86 7.13
CA ARG A 116 -4.94 -8.67 7.46
C ARG A 116 -4.06 -7.48 7.88
N PHE A 117 -2.85 -7.74 8.38
CA PHE A 117 -1.87 -6.71 8.70
C PHE A 117 -0.94 -6.33 7.53
N ALA A 118 -1.01 -7.05 6.41
CA ALA A 118 -0.26 -6.68 5.22
C ALA A 118 -0.78 -5.36 4.64
N GLN A 119 0.15 -4.51 4.24
CA GLN A 119 -0.15 -3.19 3.67
C GLN A 119 0.17 -3.20 2.17
N PRO A 120 -0.41 -2.26 1.39
CA PRO A 120 -1.25 -1.12 1.77
C PRO A 120 -2.66 -1.50 2.25
N PHE A 121 -3.27 -0.59 3.01
CA PHE A 121 -4.69 -0.64 3.35
C PHE A 121 -5.50 0.21 2.38
N GLU A 122 -6.68 -0.29 2.04
CA GLU A 122 -7.60 0.40 1.16
C GLU A 122 -8.95 0.65 1.85
N ARG A 123 -9.58 1.73 1.46
CA ARG A 123 -10.92 2.07 1.91
C ARG A 123 -11.79 2.56 0.76
N TYR A 124 -12.93 1.93 0.65
CA TYR A 124 -13.97 2.27 -0.31
C TYR A 124 -15.14 3.00 0.36
N HIS A 125 -15.84 3.80 -0.41
CA HIS A 125 -17.03 4.52 0.01
C HIS A 125 -17.96 4.69 -1.20
N GLY A 126 -19.27 4.95 -1.01
CA GLY A 126 -20.20 5.22 -2.09
C GLY A 126 -19.86 6.43 -2.98
N ARG A 127 -18.98 7.33 -2.51
CA ARG A 127 -18.44 8.46 -3.28
C ARG A 127 -16.97 8.21 -3.60
N LEU A 128 -16.60 8.18 -4.89
CA LEU A 128 -15.25 7.87 -5.38
C LEU A 128 -14.15 8.74 -4.77
N TRP A 129 -14.39 10.03 -4.56
CA TRP A 129 -13.39 10.94 -4.00
C TRP A 129 -13.04 10.67 -2.53
N LYS A 130 -13.79 9.79 -1.85
CA LYS A 130 -13.51 9.30 -0.49
C LYS A 130 -12.72 7.98 -0.48
N TRP A 131 -12.42 7.44 -1.65
CA TRP A 131 -11.59 6.25 -1.75
C TRP A 131 -10.14 6.64 -1.54
N PHE A 132 -9.44 5.82 -0.80
CA PHE A 132 -7.99 5.97 -0.64
C PHE A 132 -7.35 4.64 -0.32
N CYS A 133 -6.04 4.54 -0.61
CA CYS A 133 -5.16 3.53 -0.06
C CYS A 133 -3.99 4.24 0.63
N PHE A 134 -3.38 3.58 1.58
CA PHE A 134 -2.20 4.11 2.27
C PHE A 134 -1.31 2.99 2.79
N ALA A 135 -0.02 3.31 2.95
CA ALA A 135 0.96 2.51 3.66
C ALA A 135 1.59 3.36 4.76
N PHE A 136 1.97 2.74 5.86
CA PHE A 136 2.53 3.40 7.01
C PHE A 136 3.74 2.64 7.55
N ASN A 137 4.84 3.35 7.70
CA ASN A 137 6.04 2.87 8.37
C ASN A 137 6.25 3.70 9.62
N GLY A 138 5.95 3.13 10.79
CA GLY A 138 6.08 3.80 12.08
C GLY A 138 5.16 3.23 13.14
N ASN A 139 5.18 3.86 14.31
CA ASN A 139 4.31 3.56 15.45
C ASN A 139 3.68 4.85 15.96
N LEU A 140 2.40 4.80 16.31
CA LEU A 140 1.70 5.95 16.91
C LEU A 140 1.97 5.99 18.42
N ALA A 141 2.77 6.95 18.87
CA ALA A 141 3.08 7.14 20.29
C ALA A 141 1.80 7.39 21.14
N ASN A 142 0.78 7.97 20.52
CA ASN A 142 -0.51 8.29 21.18
C ASN A 142 -1.67 7.39 20.71
N TYR A 143 -1.37 6.15 20.30
CA TYR A 143 -2.33 5.17 19.79
C TYR A 143 -3.58 5.07 20.68
N GLY A 144 -3.41 4.80 21.98
CA GLY A 144 -4.52 4.60 22.92
C GLY A 144 -5.48 5.80 22.95
N SER A 145 -4.96 7.00 23.12
CA SER A 145 -5.80 8.21 23.19
C SER A 145 -6.51 8.54 21.86
N LEU A 146 -5.88 8.23 20.71
CA LEU A 146 -6.51 8.39 19.39
C LEU A 146 -7.61 7.37 19.19
N ARG A 147 -7.36 6.10 19.53
CA ARG A 147 -8.33 5.02 19.45
C ARG A 147 -9.58 5.33 20.31
N ASP A 148 -9.38 5.68 21.56
CA ASP A 148 -10.48 5.97 22.50
C ASP A 148 -11.32 7.16 22.01
N ARG A 149 -10.71 8.18 21.46
CA ARG A 149 -11.40 9.33 20.86
C ARG A 149 -12.21 8.96 19.62
N ILE A 150 -11.77 7.97 18.83
CA ILE A 150 -12.53 7.47 17.69
C ILE A 150 -13.72 6.64 18.18
N LEU A 151 -13.50 5.74 19.16
CA LEU A 151 -14.55 4.90 19.74
C LEU A 151 -15.63 5.72 20.45
N ALA A 152 -15.27 6.81 21.12
CA ALA A 152 -16.23 7.70 21.79
C ALA A 152 -17.27 8.30 20.83
N ARG A 153 -17.02 8.28 19.52
CA ARG A 153 -17.98 8.74 18.50
C ARG A 153 -19.04 7.71 18.14
N GLN A 154 -18.87 6.44 18.57
CA GLN A 154 -19.78 5.30 18.33
C GLN A 154 -20.03 4.95 16.84
N ASP A 155 -19.28 5.57 15.91
CA ASP A 155 -19.45 5.40 14.45
C ASP A 155 -18.45 4.41 13.85
N TYR A 156 -17.49 3.90 14.66
CA TYR A 156 -16.35 3.12 14.18
C TYR A 156 -16.19 1.84 14.99
N HIS A 157 -15.80 0.79 14.28
CA HIS A 157 -15.41 -0.50 14.84
C HIS A 157 -13.95 -0.77 14.50
N PHE A 158 -13.18 -1.30 15.47
CA PHE A 158 -11.79 -1.73 15.26
C PHE A 158 -11.73 -3.24 15.14
N ALA A 159 -11.22 -3.72 14.01
CA ALA A 159 -11.06 -5.15 13.74
C ALA A 159 -9.65 -5.66 14.07
N LEU A 160 -8.62 -4.82 13.93
CA LEU A 160 -7.23 -5.22 14.04
C LEU A 160 -6.51 -4.69 15.28
N ASN A 161 -7.05 -3.68 15.96
CA ASN A 161 -6.38 -2.98 17.06
C ASN A 161 -4.94 -2.53 16.71
N ALA A 162 -4.74 -2.02 15.49
CA ALA A 162 -3.44 -1.60 14.96
C ALA A 162 -3.39 -0.08 14.69
N ASP A 163 -2.20 0.47 14.72
CA ASP A 163 -1.93 1.89 14.41
C ASP A 163 -2.52 2.30 13.06
N THR A 164 -2.37 1.44 12.08
CA THR A 164 -2.88 1.62 10.72
C THR A 164 -4.39 1.74 10.69
N GLU A 165 -5.12 1.02 11.55
CA GLU A 165 -6.56 1.13 11.63
C GLU A 165 -7.00 2.47 12.25
N VAL A 166 -6.28 2.96 13.25
CA VAL A 166 -6.48 4.31 13.80
C VAL A 166 -6.26 5.39 12.73
N ILE A 167 -5.21 5.25 11.93
CA ILE A 167 -4.92 6.18 10.82
C ILE A 167 -6.06 6.12 9.80
N MET A 168 -6.47 4.93 9.38
CA MET A 168 -7.56 4.73 8.41
C MET A 168 -8.86 5.39 8.86
N HIS A 169 -9.26 5.18 10.10
CA HIS A 169 -10.48 5.79 10.65
C HIS A 169 -10.35 7.31 10.81
N SER A 170 -9.16 7.81 11.16
CA SER A 170 -8.91 9.24 11.26
C SER A 170 -9.01 9.93 9.90
N LEU A 171 -8.44 9.33 8.85
CA LEU A 171 -8.56 9.82 7.47
C LEU A 171 -10.01 9.78 6.99
N ALA A 172 -10.69 8.65 7.19
CA ALA A 172 -12.09 8.49 6.83
C ALA A 172 -13.00 9.53 7.51
N TYR A 173 -12.73 9.82 8.77
CA TYR A 173 -13.46 10.86 9.50
C TYR A 173 -13.25 12.25 8.89
N ARG A 174 -12.03 12.58 8.47
CA ARG A 174 -11.73 13.85 7.80
C ARG A 174 -12.40 13.99 6.43
N LEU A 175 -12.56 12.86 5.73
CA LEU A 175 -13.19 12.80 4.41
C LEU A 175 -14.73 12.66 4.46
N ARG A 176 -15.37 12.65 5.62
CA ARG A 176 -16.83 12.43 5.72
C ARG A 176 -17.68 13.62 5.23
N GLY A 177 -17.13 14.83 5.22
CA GLY A 177 -17.80 16.02 4.68
C GLY A 177 -18.13 15.90 3.20
N ASP A 178 -18.97 16.79 2.69
CA ASP A 178 -19.18 16.95 1.26
C ASP A 178 -18.00 17.70 0.64
N ARG A 179 -17.70 17.39 -0.64
CA ARG A 179 -16.71 18.16 -1.39
C ARG A 179 -17.26 19.58 -1.51
N ALA A 180 -16.53 20.58 -1.06
CA ALA A 180 -16.85 21.96 -1.40
C ALA A 180 -16.90 22.08 -2.91
N ALA A 181 -17.95 22.68 -3.43
CA ALA A 181 -18.15 22.93 -4.84
C ALA A 181 -17.06 23.87 -5.40
#